data_804910af2c8371a99bef4a9b6c7bb1b3
#
_entry.id   804910af2c8371a99bef4a9b6c7bb1b3
#
_cell.length_a   1.000
_cell.length_b   1.000
_cell.length_c   1.000
_cell.angle_alpha   90.00
_cell.angle_beta   90.00
_cell.angle_gamma   90.00
#
_symmetry.space_group_name_H-M   'P 1'
#
loop_
_entity.id
_entity.type
_entity.pdbx_description
1 polymer ?
#
loop_
_entity_poly.entity_id
_entity_poly.type
_entity_poly.pdbx_seq_one_letter_code
_entity_poly.pdbx_strand_id
1 'polypeptide(L)'
;GMAALHLYVYYWSGLDNASGGRVMQSVGTPYQGTNLAGILATVGSWFGVGCGTNNDLTYDGAKAWLAGIPNSARALVNYYTTSFAKTNWYTNDYCNAASDLVLSDPEDGTVEQVNGQLPGGVNRGHTTGECHTTGMRDPAQYLDASRNATMNANAAR
;
A
#
# COMPACT_ATOMS: atom_id res chain seq x y z
N GLY A 1 1.41 0.17 5.68
CA GLY A 1 1.01 1.59 5.84
C GLY A 1 -0.26 1.75 6.64
N MET A 2 -1.36 1.06 6.30
CA MET A 2 -2.63 1.16 7.05
C MET A 2 -2.45 0.85 8.53
N ALA A 3 -1.79 -0.26 8.88
CA ALA A 3 -1.55 -0.63 10.28
C ALA A 3 -0.74 0.43 11.03
N ALA A 4 0.29 1.00 10.43
CA ALA A 4 1.10 2.05 11.07
C ALA A 4 0.27 3.32 11.33
N LEU A 5 -0.54 3.72 10.35
CA LEU A 5 -1.42 4.88 10.50
C LEU A 5 -2.54 4.63 11.53
N HIS A 6 -3.08 3.40 11.56
CA HIS A 6 -4.07 3.00 12.56
C HIS A 6 -3.48 3.05 13.98
N LEU A 7 -2.29 2.50 14.17
CA LEU A 7 -1.58 2.57 15.46
C LEU A 7 -1.33 4.01 15.91
N TYR A 8 -0.97 4.89 14.99
CA TYR A 8 -0.77 6.31 15.29
C TYR A 8 -2.06 7.00 15.77
N VAL A 9 -3.20 6.67 15.15
CA VAL A 9 -4.48 7.35 15.44
C VAL A 9 -5.16 6.81 16.71
N TYR A 10 -5.15 5.49 16.90
CA TYR A 10 -5.96 4.83 17.94
C TYR A 10 -5.16 4.29 19.12
N TYR A 11 -3.84 4.19 18.98
CA TYR A 11 -2.97 3.64 20.00
C TYR A 11 -1.75 4.54 20.21
N TRP A 12 -1.12 4.40 21.37
CA TRP A 12 0.13 5.12 21.61
C TRP A 12 1.27 4.49 20.79
N SER A 13 1.72 5.20 19.76
CA SER A 13 2.80 4.76 18.87
C SER A 13 4.19 5.26 19.27
N GLY A 14 4.25 6.23 20.19
CA GLY A 14 5.49 6.96 20.53
C GLY A 14 5.89 8.03 19.52
N LEU A 15 5.26 8.08 18.35
CA LEU A 15 5.59 9.08 17.33
C LEU A 15 5.29 10.51 17.79
N ASP A 16 4.33 10.70 18.69
CA ASP A 16 3.99 11.99 19.27
C ASP A 16 5.10 12.59 20.13
N ASN A 17 5.98 11.74 20.67
CA ASN A 17 7.13 12.14 21.47
C ASN A 17 8.42 12.30 20.66
N ALA A 18 8.37 12.08 19.34
CA ALA A 18 9.53 12.26 18.49
C ALA A 18 9.96 13.74 18.48
N SER A 19 11.24 13.97 18.70
CA SER A 19 11.84 15.28 18.53
C SER A 19 12.11 15.50 17.04
N GLY A 20 11.56 16.56 16.47
CA GLY A 20 11.69 16.86 15.03
C GLY A 20 10.42 16.64 14.23
N GLY A 21 10.56 16.56 12.92
CA GLY A 21 9.44 16.36 12.01
C GLY A 21 8.88 14.94 12.09
N ARG A 22 7.55 14.84 12.22
CA ARG A 22 6.87 13.55 12.18
C ARG A 22 6.55 13.19 10.75
N VAL A 23 6.98 12.01 10.31
CA VAL A 23 6.67 11.49 8.99
C VAL A 23 6.45 9.99 9.04
N MET A 24 5.40 9.54 8.40
CA MET A 24 5.19 8.14 8.05
C MET A 24 5.41 7.98 6.55
N GLN A 25 6.07 6.90 6.15
CA GLN A 25 6.32 6.64 4.75
C GLN A 25 5.81 5.24 4.38
N SER A 26 5.18 5.13 3.24
CA SER A 26 4.63 3.87 2.76
C SER A 26 4.77 3.73 1.25
N VAL A 27 4.96 2.50 0.80
CA VAL A 27 5.07 2.13 -0.61
C VAL A 27 4.04 1.04 -0.90
N GLY A 28 3.24 1.18 -1.96
CA GLY A 28 2.29 0.18 -2.41
C GLY A 28 1.21 -0.21 -1.39
N THR A 29 0.83 0.68 -0.48
CA THR A 29 -0.18 0.38 0.54
C THR A 29 -1.59 0.53 0.00
N PRO A 30 -2.49 -0.46 0.16
CA PRO A 30 -3.87 -0.41 -0.32
C PRO A 30 -4.76 0.47 0.56
N TYR A 31 -4.54 1.77 0.60
CA TYR A 31 -5.30 2.69 1.44
C TYR A 31 -6.79 2.76 1.13
N GLN A 32 -7.16 2.43 -0.10
CA GLN A 32 -8.55 2.39 -0.56
C GLN A 32 -9.03 0.96 -0.85
N GLY A 33 -8.27 -0.04 -0.36
CA GLY A 33 -8.57 -1.45 -0.55
C GLY A 33 -7.97 -2.04 -1.82
N THR A 34 -8.26 -3.31 -2.04
CA THR A 34 -7.86 -4.05 -3.25
C THR A 34 -8.92 -5.10 -3.59
N ASN A 35 -9.14 -5.32 -4.88
CA ASN A 35 -10.06 -6.36 -5.33
C ASN A 35 -9.59 -7.77 -4.94
N LEU A 36 -8.27 -7.95 -4.80
CA LEU A 36 -7.69 -9.22 -4.35
C LEU A 36 -8.20 -9.63 -2.97
N ALA A 37 -8.39 -8.70 -2.04
CA ALA A 37 -8.90 -8.99 -0.70
C ALA A 37 -10.34 -9.52 -0.73
N GLY A 38 -11.20 -8.99 -1.60
CA GLY A 38 -12.57 -9.46 -1.79
C GLY A 38 -12.62 -10.90 -2.30
N ILE A 39 -11.76 -11.24 -3.24
CA ILE A 39 -11.69 -12.60 -3.81
C ILE A 39 -11.09 -13.58 -2.82
N LEU A 40 -10.03 -13.23 -2.12
CA LEU A 40 -9.42 -14.09 -1.08
C LEU A 40 -10.39 -14.35 0.07
N ALA A 41 -11.20 -13.37 0.47
CA ALA A 41 -12.24 -13.55 1.47
C ALA A 41 -13.31 -14.55 0.99
N THR A 42 -13.72 -14.47 -0.27
CA THR A 42 -14.74 -15.35 -0.84
C THR A 42 -14.21 -16.77 -1.06
N VAL A 43 -13.03 -16.91 -1.67
CA VAL A 43 -12.40 -18.22 -1.95
C VAL A 43 -11.93 -18.89 -0.67
N GLY A 44 -11.36 -18.13 0.27
CA GLY A 44 -10.93 -18.65 1.56
C GLY A 44 -12.09 -19.22 2.39
N SER A 45 -13.28 -18.61 2.31
CA SER A 45 -14.47 -19.14 2.97
C SER A 45 -14.94 -20.49 2.41
N TRP A 46 -14.73 -20.74 1.10
CA TRP A 46 -15.08 -22.02 0.47
C TRP A 46 -14.16 -23.16 0.91
N PHE A 47 -12.91 -22.85 1.26
CA PHE A 47 -11.94 -23.84 1.69
C PHE A 47 -11.80 -23.93 3.21
N GLY A 48 -12.62 -23.23 3.98
CA GLY A 48 -12.55 -23.21 5.46
C GLY A 48 -11.26 -22.57 5.99
N VAL A 49 -10.47 -21.92 5.14
CA VAL A 49 -9.27 -21.19 5.52
C VAL A 49 -9.64 -19.72 5.65
N GLY A 50 -10.29 -19.37 6.74
CA GLY A 50 -10.55 -17.98 7.06
C GLY A 50 -9.23 -17.29 7.39
N CYS A 51 -8.66 -16.54 6.46
CA CYS A 51 -7.84 -15.38 6.80
C CYS A 51 -8.80 -14.35 7.41
N GLY A 52 -9.27 -14.64 8.63
CA GLY A 52 -10.33 -13.90 9.26
C GLY A 52 -9.90 -12.51 9.64
N THR A 53 -9.96 -11.53 8.83
CA THR A 53 -9.94 -10.08 9.06
C THR A 53 -9.40 -9.28 7.88
N ASN A 54 -9.36 -9.83 6.67
CA ASN A 54 -9.01 -9.03 5.48
C ASN A 54 -10.15 -8.10 5.04
N ASN A 55 -11.22 -8.00 5.83
CA ASN A 55 -12.32 -7.08 5.54
C ASN A 55 -11.83 -5.63 5.40
N ASP A 56 -10.85 -5.23 6.21
CA ASP A 56 -10.27 -3.88 6.15
C ASP A 56 -9.50 -3.60 4.83
N LEU A 57 -9.15 -4.65 4.09
CA LEU A 57 -8.48 -4.54 2.80
C LEU A 57 -9.46 -4.60 1.62
N THR A 58 -10.72 -4.93 1.83
CA THR A 58 -11.75 -4.78 0.80
C THR A 58 -12.04 -3.30 0.55
N TYR A 59 -12.64 -2.96 -0.58
CA TYR A 59 -12.99 -1.57 -0.88
C TYR A 59 -13.88 -0.94 0.19
N ASP A 60 -14.91 -1.66 0.62
CA ASP A 60 -15.84 -1.15 1.63
C ASP A 60 -15.18 -1.07 3.01
N GLY A 61 -14.38 -2.06 3.38
CA GLY A 61 -13.66 -2.08 4.64
C GLY A 61 -12.60 -0.97 4.71
N ALA A 62 -11.82 -0.79 3.67
CA ALA A 62 -10.84 0.29 3.57
C ALA A 62 -11.50 1.67 3.60
N LYS A 63 -12.63 1.83 2.91
CA LYS A 63 -13.42 3.06 2.95
C LYS A 63 -13.94 3.35 4.36
N ALA A 64 -14.49 2.35 5.04
CA ALA A 64 -14.95 2.49 6.42
C ALA A 64 -13.80 2.83 7.38
N TRP A 65 -12.66 2.13 7.26
CA TRP A 65 -11.45 2.42 8.01
C TRP A 65 -10.95 3.86 7.76
N LEU A 66 -10.86 4.26 6.49
CA LEU A 66 -10.37 5.58 6.11
C LEU A 66 -11.27 6.70 6.64
N ALA A 67 -12.59 6.48 6.73
CA ALA A 67 -13.52 7.45 7.30
C ALA A 67 -13.22 7.77 8.78
N GLY A 68 -12.65 6.81 9.51
CA GLY A 68 -12.22 6.98 10.92
C GLY A 68 -10.84 7.64 11.08
N ILE A 69 -10.07 7.83 10.00
CA ILE A 69 -8.73 8.41 10.07
C ILE A 69 -8.78 9.92 9.85
N PRO A 70 -8.38 10.76 10.81
CA PRO A 70 -8.41 12.23 10.66
C PRO A 70 -7.49 12.72 9.54
N ASN A 71 -7.87 13.78 8.84
CA ASN A 71 -7.04 14.40 7.80
C ASN A 71 -5.69 14.88 8.33
N SER A 72 -5.62 15.34 9.58
CA SER A 72 -4.37 15.74 10.22
C SER A 72 -3.37 14.58 10.35
N ALA A 73 -3.85 13.36 10.61
CA ALA A 73 -3.00 12.17 10.64
C ALA A 73 -2.60 11.72 9.24
N ARG A 74 -3.52 11.78 8.27
CA ARG A 74 -3.22 11.44 6.86
C ARG A 74 -2.14 12.36 6.28
N ALA A 75 -2.17 13.64 6.62
CA ALA A 75 -1.20 14.64 6.15
C ALA A 75 0.25 14.35 6.60
N LEU A 76 0.45 13.51 7.62
CA LEU A 76 1.78 13.06 8.05
C LEU A 76 2.35 11.92 7.20
N VAL A 77 1.55 11.37 6.30
CA VAL A 77 1.94 10.21 5.49
C VAL A 77 2.46 10.66 4.13
N ASN A 78 3.72 10.35 3.86
CA ASN A 78 4.28 10.35 2.52
C ASN A 78 4.01 8.99 1.89
N TYR A 79 3.25 8.93 0.81
CA TYR A 79 2.97 7.67 0.13
C TYR A 79 3.52 7.65 -1.29
N TYR A 80 3.89 6.45 -1.71
CA TYR A 80 4.39 6.13 -3.04
C TYR A 80 3.53 5.00 -3.60
N THR A 81 3.07 5.13 -4.83
CA THR A 81 2.37 4.06 -5.53
C THR A 81 3.30 3.30 -6.45
N THR A 82 2.95 2.07 -6.76
CA THR A 82 3.73 1.16 -7.60
C THR A 82 2.86 0.48 -8.64
N SER A 83 3.44 0.07 -9.74
CA SER A 83 2.79 -0.78 -10.74
C SER A 83 3.81 -1.57 -11.54
N PHE A 84 3.34 -2.56 -12.30
CA PHE A 84 4.14 -3.18 -13.34
C PHE A 84 4.49 -2.19 -14.46
N ALA A 85 5.63 -2.41 -15.12
CA ALA A 85 6.03 -1.62 -16.29
C ALA A 85 5.21 -1.96 -17.52
N LYS A 86 4.65 -3.17 -17.59
CA LYS A 86 3.86 -3.68 -18.70
C LYS A 86 2.59 -4.32 -18.17
N THR A 87 1.50 -4.05 -18.85
CA THR A 87 0.16 -4.49 -18.51
C THR A 87 -0.23 -5.83 -19.14
N ASN A 88 0.62 -6.42 -19.99
CA ASN A 88 0.33 -7.68 -20.65
C ASN A 88 0.83 -8.88 -19.84
N TRP A 89 -0.06 -9.68 -19.31
CA TRP A 89 0.20 -10.86 -18.50
C TRP A 89 1.20 -11.87 -19.09
N TYR A 90 1.30 -11.95 -20.43
CA TYR A 90 2.18 -12.89 -21.13
C TYR A 90 3.60 -12.36 -21.41
N THR A 91 3.89 -11.11 -21.09
CA THR A 91 5.19 -10.51 -21.39
C THR A 91 6.10 -10.36 -20.18
N ASN A 92 5.59 -10.67 -18.98
CA ASN A 92 6.29 -10.39 -17.73
C ASN A 92 6.15 -11.47 -16.68
N ASP A 93 6.55 -11.13 -15.60
CA ASP A 93 6.79 -11.79 -14.35
C ASP A 93 5.54 -12.59 -13.89
N TYR A 94 5.81 -13.67 -13.21
CA TYR A 94 4.79 -14.50 -12.57
C TYR A 94 3.88 -13.73 -11.58
N CYS A 95 4.32 -12.57 -11.10
CA CYS A 95 3.51 -11.68 -10.25
C CYS A 95 2.29 -11.15 -11.00
N ASN A 96 2.45 -10.83 -12.29
CA ASN A 96 1.39 -10.28 -13.12
C ASN A 96 0.37 -11.32 -13.55
N ALA A 97 0.83 -12.54 -13.84
CA ALA A 97 -0.03 -13.56 -14.44
C ALA A 97 -1.26 -13.97 -13.60
N ALA A 98 -1.16 -13.84 -12.28
CA ALA A 98 -2.27 -14.17 -11.38
C ALA A 98 -3.15 -12.96 -11.04
N SER A 99 -2.58 -11.76 -11.00
CA SER A 99 -3.26 -10.53 -10.62
C SER A 99 -4.04 -9.89 -11.77
N ASP A 100 -3.55 -10.02 -13.00
CA ASP A 100 -4.13 -9.44 -14.22
C ASP A 100 -5.57 -9.89 -14.51
N LEU A 101 -5.97 -11.04 -13.96
CA LEU A 101 -7.35 -11.54 -14.06
C LEU A 101 -8.31 -10.88 -13.05
N VAL A 102 -7.78 -10.18 -12.06
CA VAL A 102 -8.51 -9.75 -10.86
C VAL A 102 -8.39 -8.26 -10.61
N LEU A 103 -7.20 -7.72 -10.80
CA LEU A 103 -6.90 -6.32 -10.55
C LEU A 103 -7.03 -5.49 -11.83
N SER A 104 -7.34 -4.22 -11.66
CA SER A 104 -7.41 -3.26 -12.76
C SER A 104 -6.09 -2.52 -12.92
N ASP A 105 -5.59 -2.46 -14.12
CA ASP A 105 -4.38 -1.72 -14.48
C ASP A 105 -4.50 -0.20 -14.28
N PRO A 106 -3.39 0.47 -13.91
CA PRO A 106 -2.09 -0.09 -13.51
C PRO A 106 -2.13 -0.68 -12.07
N GLU A 107 -1.44 -1.80 -11.85
CA GLU A 107 -1.38 -2.50 -10.58
C GLU A 107 0.03 -3.12 -10.35
N ASP A 108 0.33 -3.60 -9.13
CA ASP A 108 1.64 -4.13 -8.73
C ASP A 108 1.63 -5.61 -8.31
N GLY A 109 0.55 -6.34 -8.62
CA GLY A 109 0.33 -7.73 -8.21
C GLY A 109 -0.53 -7.87 -6.95
N THR A 110 -0.82 -6.77 -6.27
CA THR A 110 -1.62 -6.77 -5.03
C THR A 110 -2.53 -5.56 -4.93
N VAL A 111 -2.09 -4.41 -5.41
CA VAL A 111 -2.79 -3.14 -5.25
C VAL A 111 -2.87 -2.42 -6.59
N GLU A 112 -4.07 -2.01 -6.96
CA GLU A 112 -4.27 -1.09 -8.07
C GLU A 112 -3.70 0.29 -7.71
N GLN A 113 -3.03 0.95 -8.63
CA GLN A 113 -2.38 2.25 -8.40
C GLN A 113 -3.34 3.29 -7.79
N VAL A 114 -4.58 3.32 -8.26
CA VAL A 114 -5.60 4.26 -7.77
C VAL A 114 -5.93 4.01 -6.30
N ASN A 115 -5.95 2.77 -5.89
CA ASN A 115 -6.27 2.34 -4.53
C ASN A 115 -5.09 2.46 -3.55
N GLY A 116 -3.88 2.58 -4.07
CA GLY A 116 -2.69 2.93 -3.31
C GLY A 116 -2.63 4.41 -2.89
N GLN A 117 -3.51 5.25 -3.40
CA GLN A 117 -3.56 6.66 -3.04
C GLN A 117 -4.21 6.86 -1.66
N LEU A 118 -3.61 7.72 -0.84
CA LEU A 118 -4.18 8.13 0.44
C LEU A 118 -4.80 9.52 0.32
N PRO A 119 -6.14 9.66 0.28
CA PRO A 119 -6.79 10.97 0.29
C PRO A 119 -6.39 11.78 1.52
N GLY A 120 -5.83 12.97 1.30
CA GLY A 120 -5.31 13.83 2.38
C GLY A 120 -3.84 13.54 2.76
N GLY A 121 -3.24 12.49 2.24
CA GLY A 121 -1.80 12.22 2.37
C GLY A 121 -0.96 12.96 1.33
N VAL A 122 0.35 12.88 1.47
CA VAL A 122 1.31 13.53 0.56
C VAL A 122 1.79 12.52 -0.48
N ASN A 123 1.33 12.69 -1.72
CA ASN A 123 1.82 11.87 -2.83
C ASN A 123 3.28 12.27 -3.16
N ARG A 124 4.18 11.32 -3.11
CA ARG A 124 5.61 11.49 -3.39
C ARG A 124 6.06 10.89 -4.70
N GLY A 125 5.17 10.22 -5.41
CA GLY A 125 5.42 9.71 -6.73
C GLY A 125 4.93 8.28 -6.97
N HIS A 126 5.24 7.81 -8.16
CA HIS A 126 4.88 6.49 -8.66
C HIS A 126 6.10 5.82 -9.26
N THR A 127 6.27 4.53 -9.01
CA THR A 127 7.33 3.71 -9.58
C THR A 127 6.72 2.59 -10.42
N THR A 128 7.21 2.42 -11.64
CA THR A 128 6.83 1.33 -12.54
C THR A 128 7.89 0.23 -12.55
N GLY A 129 7.49 -0.98 -12.87
CA GLY A 129 8.40 -2.13 -13.00
C GLY A 129 8.65 -2.89 -11.69
N GLU A 130 7.83 -2.67 -10.67
CA GLU A 130 7.94 -3.33 -9.38
C GLU A 130 6.75 -4.26 -9.12
N CYS A 131 7.06 -5.46 -8.62
CA CYS A 131 6.08 -6.37 -8.05
C CYS A 131 5.98 -6.14 -6.54
N HIS A 132 4.77 -6.09 -6.02
CA HIS A 132 4.47 -5.85 -4.60
C HIS A 132 5.28 -6.75 -3.64
N THR A 133 5.49 -7.98 -4.03
CA THR A 133 6.15 -8.98 -3.16
C THR A 133 7.66 -9.04 -3.30
N THR A 134 8.23 -8.65 -4.42
CA THR A 134 9.67 -8.80 -4.69
C THR A 134 10.44 -7.49 -4.67
N GLY A 135 9.88 -6.40 -5.19
CA GLY A 135 10.59 -5.13 -5.29
C GLY A 135 10.47 -4.24 -4.04
N MET A 136 9.50 -4.52 -3.14
CA MET A 136 9.20 -3.64 -2.01
C MET A 136 9.58 -4.20 -0.64
N ARG A 137 9.97 -5.48 -0.55
CA ARG A 137 10.25 -6.15 0.73
C ARG A 137 11.51 -5.68 1.43
N ASP A 138 12.50 -5.30 0.67
CA ASP A 138 13.81 -4.93 1.19
C ASP A 138 14.26 -3.59 0.58
N PRO A 139 14.43 -2.55 1.38
CA PRO A 139 14.92 -1.26 0.90
C PRO A 139 16.25 -1.35 0.15
N ALA A 140 17.09 -2.33 0.44
CA ALA A 140 18.36 -2.54 -0.26
C ALA A 140 18.20 -3.13 -1.67
N GLN A 141 17.06 -3.74 -1.95
CA GLN A 141 16.76 -4.38 -3.24
C GLN A 141 15.85 -3.53 -4.14
N TYR A 142 15.52 -2.32 -3.72
CA TYR A 142 14.69 -1.43 -4.52
C TYR A 142 15.38 -1.06 -5.84
N LEU A 143 14.64 -1.26 -6.92
CA LEU A 143 15.08 -0.83 -8.25
C LEU A 143 14.98 0.70 -8.42
N ASP A 144 14.24 1.39 -7.54
CA ASP A 144 14.08 2.84 -7.58
C ASP A 144 15.01 3.56 -6.57
N ALA A 145 16.24 3.80 -7.00
CA ALA A 145 17.21 4.55 -6.22
C ALA A 145 16.75 6.00 -5.90
N SER A 146 15.97 6.61 -6.80
CA SER A 146 15.44 7.97 -6.63
C SER A 146 14.42 8.03 -5.48
N ARG A 147 13.50 7.08 -5.46
CA ARG A 147 12.53 6.95 -4.36
C ARG A 147 13.24 6.74 -3.03
N ASN A 148 14.21 5.83 -2.98
CA ASN A 148 14.97 5.54 -1.76
C ASN A 148 15.72 6.76 -1.25
N ALA A 149 16.38 7.52 -2.12
CA ALA A 149 17.05 8.76 -1.75
C ALA A 149 16.06 9.77 -1.14
N THR A 150 14.87 9.90 -1.74
CA THR A 150 13.80 10.78 -1.24
C THR A 150 13.28 10.31 0.12
N MET A 151 13.05 9.01 0.30
CA MET A 151 12.59 8.45 1.57
C MET A 151 13.64 8.67 2.68
N ASN A 152 14.91 8.46 2.38
CA ASN A 152 16.00 8.69 3.32
C ASN A 152 16.11 10.16 3.70
N ALA A 153 16.03 11.07 2.73
CA ALA A 153 16.05 12.51 2.99
C ALA A 153 14.86 12.97 3.85
N ASN A 154 13.68 12.38 3.65
CA ASN A 154 12.52 12.67 4.49
C ASN A 154 12.66 12.12 5.91
N ALA A 155 13.32 10.98 6.09
CA ALA A 155 13.55 10.38 7.40
C ALA A 155 14.65 11.11 8.23
N ALA A 156 15.51 11.85 7.57
CA ALA A 156 16.63 12.57 8.20
C ALA A 156 16.28 13.99 8.73
N ARG A 157 15.01 14.37 8.69
CA ARG A 157 14.54 15.73 9.07
C ARG A 157 14.24 15.87 10.55
#